data_e8751574e5bc3e65ffdd0aad13207943
#
_entry.id   e8751574e5bc3e65ffdd0aad13207943
#
_cell.length_a   1.000
_cell.length_b   1.000
_cell.length_c   1.000
_cell.angle_alpha   90.00
_cell.angle_beta   90.00
_cell.angle_gamma   90.00
#
_symmetry.space_group_name_H-M   'P 1'
#
loop_
_entity.id
_entity.type
_entity.pdbx_description
1 polymer ?
#
loop_
_entity_poly.entity_id
_entity_poly.type
_entity_poly.pdbx_seq_one_letter_code
_entity_poly.pdbx_strand_id
1 'polypeptide(L)'
;MGVQTTVHLLRHGEVHNPEGVLYGRRDGFHLSDLGTRMAQRIAETIGERDIVHLRTSPLERAQETGAPLAAVRGLTPVVDPRVIESSNVFEGLSFGDGAMTIVKRPHLWRHLYNPFAPSWGEPYDEIAGRMVAAIHDARDAARGHEAVIVSHQLPIWTTRLFLERRSYVHHPKNRQCTLCSLTSVVFDDDRMAQVRYSEPAGDLIPVGDRSAPFSAGGATQEDRP
;
A
#
# COMPACT_ATOMS: atom_id res chain seq x y z
N MET A 1 -17.98 -23.94 -15.56
CA MET A 1 -17.05 -22.80 -15.52
C MET A 1 -16.96 -22.40 -14.06
N GLY A 2 -15.73 -22.17 -13.55
CA GLY A 2 -15.53 -21.71 -12.19
C GLY A 2 -16.04 -20.28 -11.99
N VAL A 3 -16.29 -19.90 -10.74
CA VAL A 3 -16.67 -18.52 -10.38
C VAL A 3 -15.42 -17.68 -10.27
N GLN A 4 -15.30 -16.64 -11.11
CA GLN A 4 -14.17 -15.73 -11.05
C GLN A 4 -14.41 -14.64 -10.00
N THR A 5 -13.43 -14.41 -9.12
CA THR A 5 -13.45 -13.35 -8.12
C THR A 5 -12.13 -12.58 -8.20
N THR A 6 -12.18 -11.25 -8.10
CA THR A 6 -10.96 -10.43 -8.10
C THR A 6 -10.84 -9.62 -6.81
N VAL A 7 -9.67 -9.70 -6.17
CA VAL A 7 -9.33 -8.86 -5.00
C VAL A 7 -8.24 -7.88 -5.41
N HIS A 8 -8.56 -6.60 -5.36
CA HIS A 8 -7.64 -5.50 -5.67
C HIS A 8 -6.97 -4.99 -4.41
N LEU A 9 -5.65 -5.04 -4.35
CA LEU A 9 -4.86 -4.38 -3.32
C LEU A 9 -4.51 -2.98 -3.82
N LEU A 10 -5.12 -1.96 -3.23
CA LEU A 10 -4.94 -0.55 -3.56
C LEU A 10 -3.96 0.08 -2.55
N ARG A 11 -2.86 0.65 -3.03
CA ARG A 11 -2.00 1.49 -2.18
C ARG A 11 -2.68 2.84 -1.95
N HIS A 12 -2.60 3.37 -0.72
CA HIS A 12 -3.09 4.72 -0.41
C HIS A 12 -2.46 5.80 -1.30
N GLY A 13 -3.15 6.94 -1.44
CA GLY A 13 -2.70 8.13 -2.16
C GLY A 13 -1.54 8.86 -1.47
N GLU A 14 -1.08 9.95 -2.09
CA GLU A 14 -0.02 10.78 -1.51
C GLU A 14 -0.45 11.35 -0.15
N VAL A 15 0.51 11.42 0.77
CA VAL A 15 0.30 11.90 2.15
C VAL A 15 0.89 13.30 2.31
N HIS A 16 0.21 14.17 3.04
CA HIS A 16 0.76 15.46 3.47
C HIS A 16 1.87 15.21 4.50
N ASN A 17 3.13 15.36 4.08
CA ASN A 17 4.30 15.08 4.91
C ASN A 17 5.45 16.06 4.59
N PRO A 18 5.27 17.35 4.88
CA PRO A 18 6.24 18.40 4.51
C PRO A 18 7.59 18.23 5.22
N GLU A 19 7.65 17.53 6.34
CA GLU A 19 8.88 17.29 7.11
C GLU A 19 9.66 16.05 6.62
N GLY A 20 9.14 15.30 5.65
CA GLY A 20 9.76 14.08 5.15
C GLY A 20 9.97 12.99 6.21
N VAL A 21 9.07 12.88 7.16
CA VAL A 21 9.14 11.92 8.26
C VAL A 21 8.77 10.52 7.77
N LEU A 22 9.49 9.49 8.20
CA LEU A 22 9.03 8.11 8.03
C LEU A 22 7.86 7.85 8.98
N TYR A 23 6.65 7.99 8.46
CA TYR A 23 5.45 7.95 9.30
C TYR A 23 4.99 6.53 9.66
N GLY A 24 5.32 5.47 8.88
CA GLY A 24 5.00 4.09 9.21
C GLY A 24 3.55 3.88 9.66
N ARG A 25 3.35 3.45 10.92
CA ARG A 25 2.03 3.24 11.56
C ARG A 25 1.51 4.44 12.34
N ARG A 26 2.19 5.58 12.28
CA ARG A 26 1.78 6.77 13.04
C ARG A 26 0.46 7.33 12.51
N ASP A 27 -0.38 7.78 13.44
CA ASP A 27 -1.63 8.49 13.17
C ASP A 27 -1.38 9.96 12.77
N GLY A 28 -2.40 10.63 12.25
CA GLY A 28 -2.35 12.04 11.87
C GLY A 28 -1.69 12.31 10.51
N PHE A 29 -1.40 11.27 9.73
CA PHE A 29 -0.87 11.39 8.37
C PHE A 29 -1.98 11.20 7.34
N HIS A 30 -2.61 12.32 6.97
CA HIS A 30 -3.71 12.44 6.03
C HIS A 30 -3.25 12.55 4.59
N LEU A 31 -4.15 12.36 3.63
CA LEU A 31 -3.86 12.60 2.22
C LEU A 31 -3.53 14.09 1.98
N SER A 32 -2.61 14.33 1.04
CA SER A 32 -2.42 15.65 0.46
C SER A 32 -3.56 15.98 -0.53
N ASP A 33 -3.56 17.21 -1.06
CA ASP A 33 -4.48 17.58 -2.14
C ASP A 33 -4.28 16.69 -3.38
N LEU A 34 -3.03 16.32 -3.69
CA LEU A 34 -2.73 15.38 -4.75
C LEU A 34 -3.24 13.98 -4.42
N GLY A 35 -3.02 13.50 -3.20
CA GLY A 35 -3.54 12.22 -2.73
C GLY A 35 -5.06 12.13 -2.80
N THR A 36 -5.75 13.21 -2.47
CA THR A 36 -7.20 13.31 -2.59
C THR A 36 -7.65 13.20 -4.05
N ARG A 37 -6.98 13.90 -4.99
CA ARG A 37 -7.24 13.78 -6.44
C ARG A 37 -6.95 12.37 -6.95
N MET A 38 -5.89 11.72 -6.45
CA MET A 38 -5.58 10.32 -6.79
C MET A 38 -6.70 9.38 -6.33
N ALA A 39 -7.22 9.55 -5.10
CA ALA A 39 -8.32 8.75 -4.58
C ALA A 39 -9.61 8.94 -5.41
N GLN A 40 -9.91 10.16 -5.84
CA GLN A 40 -11.03 10.46 -6.74
C GLN A 40 -10.83 9.79 -8.12
N ARG A 41 -9.62 9.86 -8.69
CA ARG A 41 -9.28 9.18 -9.95
C ARG A 41 -9.49 7.65 -9.86
N ILE A 42 -9.19 7.03 -8.71
CA ILE A 42 -9.49 5.61 -8.50
C ILE A 42 -11.00 5.37 -8.57
N ALA A 43 -11.80 6.16 -7.86
CA ALA A 43 -13.25 6.04 -7.90
C ALA A 43 -13.82 6.21 -9.31
N GLU A 44 -13.31 7.15 -10.11
CA GLU A 44 -13.69 7.35 -11.53
C GLU A 44 -13.30 6.16 -12.40
N THR A 45 -12.10 5.59 -12.19
CA THR A 45 -11.56 4.55 -13.08
C THR A 45 -12.16 3.17 -12.83
N ILE A 46 -12.40 2.82 -11.56
CA ILE A 46 -12.90 1.49 -11.19
C ILE A 46 -14.29 1.51 -10.55
N GLY A 47 -14.90 2.68 -10.37
CA GLY A 47 -16.19 2.81 -9.69
C GLY A 47 -17.37 2.12 -10.42
N GLU A 48 -17.27 1.93 -11.72
CA GLU A 48 -18.30 1.22 -12.51
C GLU A 48 -18.10 -0.31 -12.48
N ARG A 49 -16.97 -0.80 -11.98
CA ARG A 49 -16.71 -2.24 -11.85
C ARG A 49 -17.62 -2.86 -10.80
N ASP A 50 -17.78 -4.16 -10.85
CA ASP A 50 -18.68 -4.92 -9.97
C ASP A 50 -18.07 -5.14 -8.57
N ILE A 51 -17.66 -4.04 -7.92
CA ILE A 51 -17.06 -4.02 -6.58
C ILE A 51 -18.18 -4.07 -5.54
N VAL A 52 -18.23 -5.13 -4.76
CA VAL A 52 -19.25 -5.37 -3.72
C VAL A 52 -18.68 -5.39 -2.30
N HIS A 53 -17.36 -5.35 -2.16
CA HIS A 53 -16.69 -5.38 -0.86
C HIS A 53 -15.49 -4.44 -0.82
N LEU A 54 -15.37 -3.66 0.26
CA LEU A 54 -14.26 -2.73 0.47
C LEU A 54 -13.72 -2.88 1.90
N ARG A 55 -12.41 -3.10 2.01
CA ARG A 55 -11.65 -3.09 3.26
C ARG A 55 -10.63 -1.97 3.25
N THR A 56 -10.34 -1.42 4.43
CA THR A 56 -9.30 -0.40 4.60
C THR A 56 -8.41 -0.71 5.78
N SER A 57 -7.13 -0.35 5.67
CA SER A 57 -6.28 -0.19 6.85
C SER A 57 -6.91 0.78 7.84
N PRO A 58 -6.65 0.63 9.16
CA PRO A 58 -7.13 1.58 10.17
C PRO A 58 -6.50 2.98 10.06
N LEU A 59 -5.43 3.16 9.28
CA LEU A 59 -4.74 4.44 9.14
C LEU A 59 -5.53 5.41 8.24
N GLU A 60 -5.60 6.69 8.63
CA GLU A 60 -6.45 7.72 8.02
C GLU A 60 -6.27 7.81 6.50
N ARG A 61 -5.04 7.89 6.02
CA ARG A 61 -4.70 7.95 4.58
C ARG A 61 -5.28 6.81 3.75
N ALA A 62 -5.41 5.61 4.34
CA ALA A 62 -6.01 4.47 3.65
C ALA A 62 -7.54 4.56 3.63
N GLN A 63 -8.14 4.99 4.73
CA GLN A 63 -9.60 5.22 4.82
C GLN A 63 -10.00 6.35 3.87
N GLU A 64 -9.26 7.46 3.86
CA GLU A 64 -9.48 8.60 2.95
C GLU A 64 -9.33 8.20 1.49
N THR A 65 -8.36 7.31 1.17
CA THR A 65 -8.22 6.79 -0.20
C THR A 65 -9.41 5.93 -0.63
N GLY A 66 -9.98 5.14 0.28
CA GLY A 66 -11.13 4.29 -0.01
C GLY A 66 -12.47 5.04 -0.03
N ALA A 67 -12.57 6.20 0.61
CA ALA A 67 -13.82 6.92 0.81
C ALA A 67 -14.54 7.32 -0.50
N PRO A 68 -13.89 7.88 -1.54
CA PRO A 68 -14.57 8.20 -2.79
C PRO A 68 -15.17 6.96 -3.48
N LEU A 69 -14.44 5.85 -3.50
CA LEU A 69 -14.93 4.59 -4.07
C LEU A 69 -16.11 4.03 -3.27
N ALA A 70 -16.04 4.08 -1.94
CA ALA A 70 -17.13 3.70 -1.05
C ALA A 70 -18.40 4.48 -1.35
N ALA A 71 -18.30 5.80 -1.52
CA ALA A 71 -19.42 6.69 -1.85
C ALA A 71 -20.05 6.33 -3.21
N VAL A 72 -19.24 6.15 -4.26
CA VAL A 72 -19.73 5.78 -5.61
C VAL A 72 -20.43 4.43 -5.60
N ARG A 73 -19.92 3.46 -4.84
CA ARG A 73 -20.48 2.09 -4.79
C ARG A 73 -21.57 1.90 -3.72
N GLY A 74 -21.81 2.90 -2.87
CA GLY A 74 -22.75 2.77 -1.74
C GLY A 74 -22.29 1.74 -0.70
N LEU A 75 -20.98 1.56 -0.53
CA LEU A 75 -20.40 0.55 0.37
C LEU A 75 -20.00 1.18 1.71
N THR A 76 -20.11 0.41 2.77
CA THR A 76 -19.52 0.73 4.08
C THR A 76 -18.18 0.01 4.18
N PRO A 77 -17.03 0.71 4.23
CA PRO A 77 -15.73 0.07 4.34
C PRO A 77 -15.58 -0.70 5.66
N VAL A 78 -15.00 -1.89 5.58
CA VAL A 78 -14.60 -2.68 6.75
C VAL A 78 -13.18 -2.31 7.14
N VAL A 79 -12.97 -1.75 8.33
CA VAL A 79 -11.62 -1.48 8.85
C VAL A 79 -11.01 -2.79 9.32
N ASP A 80 -9.86 -3.17 8.74
CA ASP A 80 -9.18 -4.44 9.02
C ASP A 80 -7.72 -4.19 9.46
N PRO A 81 -7.37 -4.44 10.73
CA PRO A 81 -6.01 -4.27 11.24
C PRO A 81 -4.95 -5.13 10.51
N ARG A 82 -5.36 -6.22 9.87
CA ARG A 82 -4.44 -7.12 9.14
C ARG A 82 -3.84 -6.46 7.89
N VAL A 83 -4.45 -5.40 7.38
CA VAL A 83 -3.95 -4.70 6.19
C VAL A 83 -3.23 -3.39 6.51
N ILE A 84 -2.84 -3.19 7.78
CA ILE A 84 -2.04 -2.05 8.24
C ILE A 84 -0.62 -2.09 7.67
N GLU A 85 0.08 -0.94 7.63
CA GLU A 85 1.50 -0.85 7.25
C GLU A 85 2.39 -1.77 8.11
N SER A 86 3.56 -2.14 7.63
CA SER A 86 4.56 -2.86 8.43
C SER A 86 5.11 -1.97 9.52
N SER A 87 5.37 -2.53 10.71
CA SER A 87 6.07 -1.79 11.75
C SER A 87 7.53 -1.53 11.37
N ASN A 88 8.07 -0.38 11.79
CA ASN A 88 9.44 -0.01 11.53
C ASN A 88 10.01 0.78 12.71
N VAL A 89 11.15 0.33 13.25
CA VAL A 89 11.82 1.00 14.40
C VAL A 89 12.34 2.40 14.06
N PHE A 90 12.38 2.78 12.78
CA PHE A 90 12.82 4.11 12.33
C PHE A 90 11.65 5.09 12.16
N GLU A 91 10.42 4.70 12.55
CA GLU A 91 9.27 5.59 12.50
C GLU A 91 9.51 6.88 13.29
N GLY A 92 9.12 8.00 12.71
CA GLY A 92 9.33 9.33 13.28
C GLY A 92 10.67 9.98 12.93
N LEU A 93 11.56 9.27 12.21
CA LEU A 93 12.81 9.87 11.72
C LEU A 93 12.59 10.56 10.38
N SER A 94 13.14 11.76 10.22
CA SER A 94 13.30 12.39 8.91
C SER A 94 14.63 11.96 8.30
N PHE A 95 14.61 11.56 7.03
CA PHE A 95 15.78 11.11 6.28
C PHE A 95 16.33 12.19 5.34
N GLY A 96 16.06 13.47 5.61
CA GLY A 96 16.60 14.58 4.82
C GLY A 96 18.13 14.55 4.69
N ASP A 97 18.83 14.12 5.75
CA ASP A 97 20.30 13.88 5.73
C ASP A 97 20.68 12.49 5.17
N GLY A 98 19.74 11.74 4.62
CA GLY A 98 19.97 10.38 4.11
C GLY A 98 20.48 9.40 5.18
N ALA A 99 21.49 8.60 4.84
CA ALA A 99 22.09 7.61 5.74
C ALA A 99 22.72 8.23 7.00
N MET A 100 23.09 9.52 6.97
CA MET A 100 23.68 10.22 8.12
C MET A 100 22.71 10.31 9.29
N THR A 101 21.41 10.29 9.05
CA THR A 101 20.37 10.23 10.08
C THR A 101 20.54 9.02 11.00
N ILE A 102 20.91 7.88 10.44
CA ILE A 102 21.16 6.64 11.21
C ILE A 102 22.56 6.63 11.80
N VAL A 103 23.56 7.10 11.06
CA VAL A 103 24.96 7.15 11.54
C VAL A 103 25.08 7.98 12.83
N LYS A 104 24.35 9.08 12.92
CA LYS A 104 24.30 9.95 14.11
C LYS A 104 23.56 9.32 15.31
N ARG A 105 22.98 8.11 15.18
CA ARG A 105 22.17 7.44 16.22
C ARG A 105 22.66 6.01 16.51
N PRO A 106 23.76 5.81 17.27
CA PRO A 106 24.37 4.50 17.47
C PRO A 106 23.43 3.45 18.10
N HIS A 107 22.45 3.89 18.88
CA HIS A 107 21.46 2.99 19.48
C HIS A 107 20.58 2.27 18.44
N LEU A 108 20.48 2.80 17.21
CA LEU A 108 19.72 2.19 16.11
C LEU A 108 20.53 1.14 15.35
N TRP A 109 21.86 1.11 15.47
CA TRP A 109 22.71 0.18 14.74
C TRP A 109 22.42 -1.28 15.08
N ARG A 110 21.99 -1.54 16.32
CA ARG A 110 21.56 -2.88 16.74
C ARG A 110 20.40 -3.46 15.89
N HIS A 111 19.67 -2.62 15.16
CA HIS A 111 18.58 -3.03 14.29
C HIS A 111 19.01 -3.23 12.82
N LEU A 112 20.29 -3.03 12.50
CA LEU A 112 20.83 -3.16 11.15
C LEU A 112 21.68 -4.41 10.95
N TYR A 113 21.64 -5.37 11.89
CA TYR A 113 22.51 -6.54 11.86
C TYR A 113 22.17 -7.55 10.74
N ASN A 114 20.93 -7.53 10.21
CA ASN A 114 20.51 -8.43 9.14
C ASN A 114 19.84 -7.66 8.00
N PRO A 115 20.57 -7.34 6.91
CA PRO A 115 20.00 -6.64 5.77
C PRO A 115 19.07 -7.50 4.90
N PHE A 116 19.05 -8.82 5.10
CA PHE A 116 18.25 -9.77 4.32
C PHE A 116 16.92 -10.14 4.97
N ALA A 117 16.80 -9.98 6.28
CA ALA A 117 15.54 -10.02 7.01
C ALA A 117 15.38 -8.70 7.75
N PRO A 118 14.20 -8.05 7.75
CA PRO A 118 14.03 -6.73 8.32
C PRO A 118 14.16 -6.77 9.84
N SER A 119 15.43 -6.77 10.35
CA SER A 119 15.71 -6.66 11.78
C SER A 119 15.23 -5.33 12.38
N TRP A 120 14.80 -4.40 11.51
CA TRP A 120 14.25 -3.09 11.85
C TRP A 120 12.71 -3.03 11.76
N GLY A 121 12.02 -4.14 11.44
CA GLY A 121 10.58 -4.14 11.24
C GLY A 121 9.94 -5.51 11.38
N GLU A 122 8.67 -5.58 10.96
CA GLU A 122 7.88 -6.80 10.95
C GLU A 122 8.45 -7.83 9.95
N PRO A 123 8.58 -9.12 10.30
CA PRO A 123 9.03 -10.17 9.38
C PRO A 123 8.14 -10.27 8.12
N TYR A 124 8.75 -10.45 6.96
CA TYR A 124 8.02 -10.50 5.69
C TYR A 124 6.98 -11.62 5.62
N ASP A 125 7.25 -12.78 6.22
CA ASP A 125 6.31 -13.90 6.26
C ASP A 125 5.07 -13.58 7.11
N GLU A 126 5.22 -12.82 8.20
CA GLU A 126 4.11 -12.37 9.03
C GLU A 126 3.25 -11.36 8.27
N ILE A 127 3.88 -10.40 7.57
CA ILE A 127 3.19 -9.45 6.70
C ILE A 127 2.39 -10.20 5.62
N ALA A 128 3.03 -11.13 4.91
CA ALA A 128 2.37 -11.91 3.87
C ALA A 128 1.21 -12.74 4.45
N GLY A 129 1.41 -13.40 5.58
CA GLY A 129 0.41 -14.24 6.24
C GLY A 129 -0.87 -13.46 6.60
N ARG A 130 -0.73 -12.29 7.27
CA ARG A 130 -1.89 -11.47 7.64
C ARG A 130 -2.63 -10.88 6.43
N MET A 131 -1.88 -10.46 5.41
CA MET A 131 -2.45 -9.93 4.18
C MET A 131 -3.19 -11.00 3.38
N VAL A 132 -2.61 -12.21 3.24
CA VAL A 132 -3.25 -13.33 2.54
C VAL A 132 -4.54 -13.74 3.24
N ALA A 133 -4.57 -13.79 4.57
CA ALA A 133 -5.79 -14.04 5.33
C ALA A 133 -6.88 -12.99 5.03
N ALA A 134 -6.52 -11.71 4.98
CA ALA A 134 -7.46 -10.64 4.63
C ALA A 134 -7.94 -10.73 3.16
N ILE A 135 -7.07 -11.15 2.23
CA ILE A 135 -7.42 -11.39 0.81
C ILE A 135 -8.42 -12.53 0.68
N HIS A 136 -8.22 -13.64 1.38
CA HIS A 136 -9.16 -14.76 1.34
C HIS A 136 -10.54 -14.36 1.90
N ASP A 137 -10.59 -13.65 3.02
CA ASP A 137 -11.87 -13.16 3.57
C ASP A 137 -12.56 -12.17 2.61
N ALA A 138 -11.81 -11.32 1.93
CA ALA A 138 -12.36 -10.38 0.94
C ALA A 138 -12.86 -11.12 -0.31
N ARG A 139 -12.11 -12.15 -0.79
CA ARG A 139 -12.55 -13.02 -1.87
C ARG A 139 -13.87 -13.70 -1.52
N ASP A 140 -13.98 -14.26 -0.33
CA ASP A 140 -15.18 -15.00 0.09
C ASP A 140 -16.39 -14.08 0.25
N ALA A 141 -16.16 -12.85 0.75
CA ALA A 141 -17.19 -11.83 0.85
C ALA A 141 -17.64 -11.28 -0.52
N ALA A 142 -16.79 -11.35 -1.55
CA ALA A 142 -17.07 -10.85 -2.90
C ALA A 142 -17.15 -11.99 -3.94
N ARG A 143 -17.48 -13.20 -3.55
CA ARG A 143 -17.49 -14.37 -4.45
C ARG A 143 -18.31 -14.13 -5.72
N GLY A 144 -17.66 -14.24 -6.87
CA GLY A 144 -18.28 -13.96 -8.19
C GLY A 144 -18.24 -12.49 -8.61
N HIS A 145 -17.70 -11.62 -7.77
CA HIS A 145 -17.61 -10.17 -7.95
C HIS A 145 -16.19 -9.67 -7.69
N GLU A 146 -16.04 -8.38 -7.36
CA GLU A 146 -14.77 -7.77 -7.04
C GLU A 146 -14.74 -7.19 -5.62
N ALA A 147 -13.57 -7.26 -4.99
CA ALA A 147 -13.27 -6.60 -3.72
C ALA A 147 -12.09 -5.66 -3.84
N VAL A 148 -12.05 -4.61 -3.00
CA VAL A 148 -10.89 -3.72 -2.86
C VAL A 148 -10.41 -3.74 -1.42
N ILE A 149 -9.08 -3.84 -1.24
CA ILE A 149 -8.39 -3.70 0.05
C ILE A 149 -7.44 -2.52 -0.07
N VAL A 150 -7.70 -1.44 0.67
CA VAL A 150 -6.79 -0.28 0.73
C VAL A 150 -5.74 -0.51 1.80
N SER A 151 -4.48 -0.53 1.39
CA SER A 151 -3.34 -0.85 2.23
C SER A 151 -2.12 0.02 1.86
N HIS A 152 -0.91 -0.46 2.13
CA HIS A 152 0.33 0.30 2.08
C HIS A 152 1.38 -0.41 1.21
N GLN A 153 2.48 0.30 0.90
CA GLN A 153 3.47 -0.17 -0.07
C GLN A 153 4.09 -1.52 0.32
N LEU A 154 4.63 -1.62 1.54
CA LEU A 154 5.39 -2.82 1.91
C LEU A 154 4.48 -4.05 2.09
N PRO A 155 3.32 -3.98 2.76
CA PRO A 155 2.39 -5.09 2.81
C PRO A 155 1.94 -5.59 1.44
N ILE A 156 1.56 -4.69 0.53
CA ILE A 156 1.12 -5.07 -0.82
C ILE A 156 2.28 -5.72 -1.60
N TRP A 157 3.47 -5.10 -1.59
CA TRP A 157 4.62 -5.61 -2.32
C TRP A 157 5.08 -6.97 -1.79
N THR A 158 5.20 -7.13 -0.46
CA THR A 158 5.58 -8.39 0.19
C THR A 158 4.59 -9.50 -0.15
N THR A 159 3.29 -9.19 -0.09
CA THR A 159 2.22 -10.14 -0.46
C THR A 159 2.31 -10.55 -1.92
N ARG A 160 2.57 -9.61 -2.82
CA ARG A 160 2.77 -9.92 -4.24
C ARG A 160 3.96 -10.86 -4.45
N LEU A 161 5.10 -10.60 -3.82
CA LEU A 161 6.27 -11.50 -3.91
C LEU A 161 5.93 -12.90 -3.41
N PHE A 162 5.21 -13.01 -2.28
CA PHE A 162 4.76 -14.29 -1.74
C PHE A 162 3.86 -15.05 -2.73
N LEU A 163 2.82 -14.40 -3.27
CA LEU A 163 1.89 -14.99 -4.22
C LEU A 163 2.56 -15.42 -5.53
N GLU A 164 3.53 -14.65 -6.01
CA GLU A 164 4.34 -14.96 -7.19
C GLU A 164 5.49 -15.95 -6.90
N ARG A 165 5.65 -16.44 -5.66
CA ARG A 165 6.72 -17.33 -5.19
C ARG A 165 8.12 -16.77 -5.47
N ARG A 166 8.27 -15.47 -5.30
CA ARG A 166 9.54 -14.74 -5.50
C ARG A 166 10.23 -14.49 -4.17
N SER A 167 11.55 -14.34 -4.21
CA SER A 167 12.34 -13.95 -3.03
C SER A 167 11.92 -12.58 -2.51
N TYR A 168 11.86 -12.44 -1.18
CA TYR A 168 11.66 -11.15 -0.53
C TYR A 168 12.88 -10.23 -0.64
N VAL A 169 14.07 -10.78 -0.94
CA VAL A 169 15.28 -9.96 -1.15
C VAL A 169 15.12 -9.17 -2.45
N HIS A 170 14.98 -7.87 -2.32
CA HIS A 170 14.84 -6.97 -3.46
C HIS A 170 15.43 -5.60 -3.14
N HIS A 171 15.84 -4.89 -4.16
CA HIS A 171 16.19 -3.48 -4.01
C HIS A 171 14.89 -2.65 -3.90
N PRO A 172 14.75 -1.74 -2.92
CA PRO A 172 13.53 -0.93 -2.75
C PRO A 172 13.08 -0.19 -4.02
N LYS A 173 14.03 0.22 -4.88
CA LYS A 173 13.76 0.85 -6.18
C LYS A 173 13.00 -0.04 -7.17
N ASN A 174 12.95 -1.34 -6.95
CA ASN A 174 12.29 -2.28 -7.87
C ASN A 174 10.85 -2.60 -7.44
N ARG A 175 10.30 -1.91 -6.44
CA ARG A 175 8.94 -2.13 -5.97
C ARG A 175 7.93 -1.54 -6.94
N GLN A 176 7.23 -2.39 -7.68
CA GLN A 176 6.06 -1.99 -8.45
C GLN A 176 4.85 -1.85 -7.53
N CYS A 177 4.73 -0.74 -6.86
CA CYS A 177 3.63 -0.39 -5.97
C CYS A 177 3.64 1.13 -5.77
N THR A 178 3.30 1.87 -6.84
CA THR A 178 3.20 3.35 -6.81
C THR A 178 1.97 3.81 -6.04
N LEU A 179 1.86 5.10 -5.76
CA LEU A 179 0.69 5.68 -5.09
C LEU A 179 -0.58 5.40 -5.90
N CYS A 180 -1.65 4.98 -5.26
CA CYS A 180 -2.90 4.60 -5.89
C CYS A 180 -2.77 3.54 -7.00
N SER A 181 -1.73 2.69 -6.97
CA SER A 181 -1.64 1.54 -7.85
C SER A 181 -2.49 0.37 -7.34
N LEU A 182 -2.90 -0.50 -8.28
CA LEU A 182 -3.63 -1.72 -8.01
C LEU A 182 -2.76 -2.94 -8.27
N THR A 183 -2.65 -3.81 -7.28
CA THR A 183 -2.21 -5.19 -7.44
C THR A 183 -3.44 -6.09 -7.33
N SER A 184 -3.88 -6.66 -8.43
CA SER A 184 -5.14 -7.41 -8.53
C SER A 184 -4.86 -8.91 -8.51
N VAL A 185 -5.42 -9.62 -7.55
CA VAL A 185 -5.34 -11.07 -7.41
C VAL A 185 -6.64 -11.66 -7.96
N VAL A 186 -6.54 -12.44 -9.03
CA VAL A 186 -7.67 -13.09 -9.70
C VAL A 186 -7.76 -14.53 -9.23
N PHE A 187 -8.95 -14.95 -8.84
CA PHE A 187 -9.27 -16.32 -8.41
C PHE A 187 -10.26 -16.95 -9.37
N ASP A 188 -10.06 -18.23 -9.66
CA ASP A 188 -11.04 -19.13 -10.25
C ASP A 188 -11.47 -20.10 -9.13
N ASP A 189 -12.69 -19.93 -8.63
CA ASP A 189 -13.17 -20.50 -7.38
C ASP A 189 -12.22 -20.15 -6.21
N ASP A 190 -11.57 -21.12 -5.59
CA ASP A 190 -10.65 -20.91 -4.48
C ASP A 190 -9.17 -20.88 -4.90
N ARG A 191 -8.90 -21.07 -6.20
CA ARG A 191 -7.53 -21.11 -6.73
C ARG A 191 -7.12 -19.75 -7.28
N MET A 192 -5.99 -19.23 -6.81
CA MET A 192 -5.37 -18.08 -7.43
C MET A 192 -4.93 -18.42 -8.87
N ALA A 193 -5.46 -17.68 -9.83
CA ALA A 193 -5.19 -17.85 -11.25
C ALA A 193 -4.10 -16.88 -11.74
N GLN A 194 -4.13 -15.61 -11.30
CA GLN A 194 -3.26 -14.57 -11.82
C GLN A 194 -3.08 -13.42 -10.83
N VAL A 195 -1.90 -12.76 -10.90
CA VAL A 195 -1.65 -11.44 -10.30
C VAL A 195 -1.40 -10.44 -11.41
N ARG A 196 -2.09 -9.29 -11.37
CA ARG A 196 -1.96 -8.19 -12.34
C ARG A 196 -1.57 -6.92 -11.62
N TYR A 197 -0.87 -6.02 -12.31
CA TYR A 197 -0.51 -4.70 -11.80
C TYR A 197 -0.98 -3.60 -12.74
N SER A 198 -1.51 -2.50 -12.20
CA SER A 198 -1.91 -1.32 -12.96
C SER A 198 -1.79 -0.04 -12.14
N GLU A 199 -1.68 1.09 -12.81
CA GLU A 199 -1.49 2.42 -12.23
C GLU A 199 -2.57 3.39 -12.72
N PRO A 200 -3.84 3.27 -12.23
CA PRO A 200 -4.95 4.08 -12.72
C PRO A 200 -4.77 5.60 -12.51
N ALA A 201 -4.02 6.00 -11.47
CA ALA A 201 -3.68 7.39 -11.16
C ALA A 201 -2.23 7.75 -11.49
N GLY A 202 -1.55 6.93 -12.31
CA GLY A 202 -0.12 7.09 -12.60
C GLY A 202 0.23 8.38 -13.35
N ASP A 203 -0.72 8.94 -14.11
CA ASP A 203 -0.60 10.22 -14.79
C ASP A 203 -0.53 11.42 -13.82
N LEU A 204 -1.08 11.28 -12.62
CA LEU A 204 -1.06 12.31 -11.57
C LEU A 204 0.26 12.33 -10.78
N ILE A 205 1.10 11.29 -10.90
CA ILE A 205 2.38 11.24 -10.20
C ILE A 205 3.36 12.19 -10.89
N PRO A 206 3.96 13.16 -10.18
CA PRO A 206 4.97 14.05 -10.75
C PRO A 206 6.13 13.29 -11.41
N VAL A 207 6.66 13.81 -12.52
CA VAL A 207 7.67 13.10 -13.33
C VAL A 207 8.92 12.78 -12.51
N GLY A 208 9.33 13.66 -11.59
CA GLY A 208 10.45 13.46 -10.67
C GLY A 208 10.24 12.31 -9.69
N ASP A 209 8.98 12.06 -9.29
CA ASP A 209 8.64 11.06 -8.26
C ASP A 209 8.37 9.66 -8.85
N ARG A 210 8.18 9.56 -10.17
CA ARG A 210 7.94 8.27 -10.86
C ARG A 210 9.10 7.30 -10.70
N SER A 211 10.31 7.82 -10.51
CA SER A 211 11.53 7.04 -10.29
C SER A 211 11.96 6.97 -8.82
N ALA A 212 11.28 7.67 -7.92
CA ALA A 212 11.57 7.67 -6.50
C ALA A 212 10.87 6.48 -5.81
N PRO A 213 11.59 5.39 -5.54
CA PRO A 213 11.00 4.16 -4.98
C PRO A 213 10.74 4.28 -3.47
N PHE A 214 11.29 5.29 -2.87
CA PHE A 214 11.16 5.72 -1.50
C PHE A 214 10.51 7.11 -1.45
N SER A 215 9.38 7.29 -2.10
CA SER A 215 8.55 8.37 -1.61
C SER A 215 7.99 7.87 -0.28
N ALA A 216 8.43 8.47 0.81
CA ALA A 216 7.76 8.38 2.10
C ALA A 216 6.33 8.97 2.00
N GLY A 217 5.73 8.88 0.82
CA GLY A 217 4.37 9.26 0.50
C GLY A 217 4.07 10.75 0.51
N GLY A 218 5.04 11.63 0.63
CA GLY A 218 4.80 13.07 0.60
C GLY A 218 5.95 13.80 -0.05
N ALA A 219 5.67 14.53 -1.14
CA ALA A 219 6.60 15.53 -1.66
C ALA A 219 6.73 16.68 -0.65
N THR A 220 7.95 17.15 -0.42
CA THR A 220 8.18 18.40 0.29
C THR A 220 7.60 19.56 -0.53
N GLN A 221 7.17 20.63 0.15
CA GLN A 221 6.52 21.78 -0.50
C GLN A 221 7.43 22.49 -1.54
N GLU A 222 8.76 22.25 -1.47
CA GLU A 222 9.77 22.84 -2.37
C GLU A 222 9.87 22.13 -3.74
N ASP A 223 9.33 20.92 -3.89
CA ASP A 223 9.41 20.13 -5.11
C ASP A 223 8.18 20.25 -6.03
N ARG A 224 7.28 21.20 -5.76
CA ARG A 224 6.10 21.44 -6.59
C ARG A 224 6.35 22.66 -7.49
N PRO A 225 6.15 22.52 -8.84
CA PRO A 225 6.11 23.65 -9.74
C PRO A 225 4.92 24.57 -9.44
#